data_5af423df74423041714c26fd0e011a28
#
_entry.id   5af423df74423041714c26fd0e011a28
#
_cell.length_a   1.000
_cell.length_b   1.000
_cell.length_c   1.000
_cell.angle_alpha   90.00
_cell.angle_beta   90.00
_cell.angle_gamma   90.00
#
_symmetry.space_group_name_H-M   'P 1'
#
loop_
_entity.id
_entity.type
_entity.pdbx_description
1 polymer ?
#
loop_
_entity_poly.entity_id
_entity_poly.type
_entity_poly.pdbx_seq_one_letter_code
_entity_poly.pdbx_strand_id
1 'polypeptide(L)'
;MFIQTETTPNPRALKFLPGRDVSPDRTLEFRTIDEATASPLAEALFELENVVGVMLGADHIAVTRGQDGPDWSEMKAPILAAIMDHFVSGRPVVNAGASGEEPSDGTEDTEIVQEIKALLDSRIRPAVAQDGGDILFDSFDEATGLLTLRMRGACAGCPSSTATLKAGVEQMMRHYIPDVTKVEQTL
;
A
#
# COMPACT_ATOMS: atom_id res chain seq x y z
N MET A 1 -0.76 -24.41 5.60
CA MET A 1 -0.33 -23.17 4.93
C MET A 1 0.78 -22.54 5.77
N PHE A 2 1.87 -22.12 5.16
CA PHE A 2 2.96 -21.44 5.87
C PHE A 2 2.94 -19.97 5.49
N ILE A 3 2.83 -19.08 6.49
CA ILE A 3 2.80 -17.62 6.27
C ILE A 3 4.13 -17.06 6.76
N GLN A 4 4.91 -16.46 5.86
CA GLN A 4 6.15 -15.77 6.22
C GLN A 4 5.82 -14.36 6.71
N THR A 5 6.68 -13.82 7.57
CA THR A 5 6.57 -12.44 8.04
C THR A 5 7.86 -11.69 7.78
N GLU A 6 7.76 -10.50 7.21
CA GLU A 6 8.88 -9.62 6.91
C GLU A 6 8.70 -8.27 7.60
N THR A 7 9.78 -7.76 8.16
CA THR A 7 9.79 -6.39 8.71
C THR A 7 9.80 -5.39 7.58
N THR A 8 9.16 -4.25 7.81
CA THR A 8 9.14 -3.14 6.87
C THR A 8 9.99 -1.98 7.41
N PRO A 9 10.37 -0.99 6.59
CA PRO A 9 11.00 0.23 7.07
C PRO A 9 10.17 1.02 8.08
N ASN A 10 8.86 0.80 8.08
CA ASN A 10 7.95 1.35 9.08
C ASN A 10 7.83 0.39 10.27
N PRO A 11 8.34 0.73 11.47
CA PRO A 11 8.30 -0.16 12.64
C PRO A 11 6.86 -0.47 13.11
N ARG A 12 5.87 0.30 12.67
CA ARG A 12 4.46 0.07 12.96
C ARG A 12 3.77 -0.81 11.92
N ALA A 13 4.44 -1.17 10.83
CA ALA A 13 3.88 -2.03 9.80
C ALA A 13 4.67 -3.34 9.70
N LEU A 14 3.95 -4.45 9.52
CA LEU A 14 4.51 -5.77 9.31
C LEU A 14 3.87 -6.40 8.07
N LYS A 15 4.70 -7.03 7.25
CA LYS A 15 4.28 -7.68 6.01
C LYS A 15 4.12 -9.18 6.24
N PHE A 16 3.02 -9.73 5.77
CA PHE A 16 2.67 -11.15 5.83
C PHE A 16 2.56 -11.71 4.42
N LEU A 17 3.25 -12.81 4.15
CA LEU A 17 3.26 -13.50 2.85
C LEU A 17 2.61 -14.88 3.01
N PRO A 18 1.35 -15.04 2.59
CA PRO A 18 0.64 -16.31 2.71
C PRO A 18 1.09 -17.37 1.68
N GLY A 19 2.01 -17.02 0.78
CA GLY A 19 2.51 -17.92 -0.26
C GLY A 19 1.51 -18.17 -1.39
N ARG A 20 0.58 -17.24 -1.60
CA ARG A 20 -0.47 -17.27 -2.63
C ARG A 20 -0.93 -15.86 -2.95
N ASP A 21 -1.64 -15.71 -4.05
CA ASP A 21 -2.23 -14.43 -4.44
C ASP A 21 -3.23 -13.94 -3.39
N VAL A 22 -3.16 -12.64 -3.11
CA VAL A 22 -4.04 -11.92 -2.18
C VAL A 22 -4.93 -10.97 -2.96
N SER A 23 -4.36 -10.00 -3.67
CA SER A 23 -5.06 -9.04 -4.53
C SER A 23 -4.22 -8.77 -5.79
N PRO A 24 -4.16 -9.74 -6.74
CA PRO A 24 -3.23 -9.68 -7.87
C PRO A 24 -3.51 -8.52 -8.84
N ASP A 25 -4.78 -8.13 -8.97
CA ASP A 25 -5.19 -7.13 -9.96
C ASP A 25 -4.96 -5.69 -9.49
N ARG A 26 -4.94 -5.48 -8.17
CA ARG A 26 -4.82 -4.14 -7.59
C ARG A 26 -4.41 -4.17 -6.12
N THR A 27 -3.73 -3.11 -5.67
CA THR A 27 -3.48 -2.88 -4.26
C THR A 27 -4.69 -2.19 -3.61
N LEU A 28 -5.15 -2.73 -2.48
CA LEU A 28 -6.24 -2.17 -1.69
C LEU A 28 -5.73 -1.76 -0.32
N GLU A 29 -6.13 -0.60 0.16
CA GLU A 29 -5.82 -0.12 1.50
C GLU A 29 -7.11 0.22 2.25
N PHE A 30 -7.16 -0.19 3.50
CA PHE A 30 -8.25 0.06 4.44
C PHE A 30 -7.66 0.74 5.67
N ARG A 31 -8.20 1.88 6.06
CA ARG A 31 -7.76 2.68 7.21
C ARG A 31 -8.78 2.70 8.33
N THR A 32 -9.97 2.23 8.07
CA THR A 32 -11.07 2.13 9.03
C THR A 32 -11.79 0.80 8.87
N ILE A 33 -12.48 0.39 9.93
CA ILE A 33 -13.30 -0.82 9.91
C ILE A 33 -14.47 -0.70 8.90
N ASP A 34 -14.99 0.51 8.70
CA ASP A 34 -16.07 0.76 7.74
C ASP A 34 -15.59 0.51 6.29
N GLU A 35 -14.38 0.95 5.96
CA GLU A 35 -13.76 0.65 4.66
C GLU A 35 -13.49 -0.85 4.51
N ALA A 36 -13.10 -1.53 5.58
CA ALA A 36 -12.77 -2.94 5.59
C ALA A 36 -13.95 -3.86 5.26
N THR A 37 -15.20 -3.40 5.34
CA THR A 37 -16.40 -4.15 4.95
C THR A 37 -16.37 -4.62 3.49
N ALA A 38 -15.56 -3.96 2.64
CA ALA A 38 -15.32 -4.37 1.27
C ALA A 38 -14.47 -5.66 1.14
N SER A 39 -13.77 -6.07 2.20
CA SER A 39 -12.88 -7.22 2.23
C SER A 39 -13.07 -8.03 3.50
N PRO A 40 -13.64 -9.25 3.41
CA PRO A 40 -13.78 -10.13 4.58
C PRO A 40 -12.47 -10.45 5.29
N LEU A 41 -11.34 -10.39 4.58
CA LEU A 41 -10.01 -10.55 5.19
C LEU A 41 -9.61 -9.30 5.98
N ALA A 42 -9.80 -8.11 5.40
CA ALA A 42 -9.48 -6.86 6.08
C ALA A 42 -10.38 -6.65 7.30
N GLU A 43 -11.67 -6.95 7.19
CA GLU A 43 -12.62 -6.89 8.29
C GLU A 43 -12.17 -7.76 9.47
N ALA A 44 -11.84 -9.03 9.21
CA ALA A 44 -11.34 -9.94 10.25
C ALA A 44 -10.03 -9.46 10.91
N LEU A 45 -9.18 -8.74 10.17
CA LEU A 45 -7.95 -8.16 10.71
C LEU A 45 -8.22 -6.91 11.56
N PHE A 46 -9.20 -6.09 11.18
CA PHE A 46 -9.62 -4.91 11.98
C PHE A 46 -10.36 -5.29 13.27
N GLU A 47 -10.93 -6.49 13.37
CA GLU A 47 -11.48 -7.00 14.64
C GLU A 47 -10.39 -7.24 15.70
N LEU A 48 -9.14 -7.36 15.29
CA LEU A 48 -8.02 -7.52 16.20
C LEU A 48 -7.65 -6.16 16.82
N GLU A 49 -7.40 -6.19 18.12
CA GLU A 49 -7.06 -5.00 18.88
C GLU A 49 -5.79 -4.33 18.33
N ASN A 50 -5.83 -3.01 18.20
CA ASN A 50 -4.74 -2.14 17.72
C ASN A 50 -4.33 -2.31 16.25
N VAL A 51 -5.08 -2.99 15.41
CA VAL A 51 -4.94 -2.89 13.96
C VAL A 51 -5.60 -1.59 13.51
N VAL A 52 -4.81 -0.70 12.90
CA VAL A 52 -5.26 0.63 12.43
C VAL A 52 -5.13 0.80 10.93
N GLY A 53 -4.59 -0.18 10.24
CA GLY A 53 -4.49 -0.17 8.78
C GLY A 53 -4.19 -1.55 8.24
N VAL A 54 -4.81 -1.88 7.12
CA VAL A 54 -4.58 -3.13 6.37
C VAL A 54 -4.42 -2.78 4.90
N MET A 55 -3.34 -3.25 4.30
CA MET A 55 -3.13 -3.15 2.86
C MET A 55 -3.00 -4.55 2.27
N LEU A 56 -3.73 -4.80 1.19
CA LEU A 56 -3.70 -6.04 0.41
C LEU A 56 -2.96 -5.77 -0.89
N GLY A 57 -1.75 -6.30 -1.01
CA GLY A 57 -0.95 -6.29 -2.22
C GLY A 57 -1.20 -7.54 -3.07
N ALA A 58 -0.45 -7.71 -4.15
CA ALA A 58 -0.62 -8.84 -5.07
C ALA A 58 -0.46 -10.20 -4.37
N ASP A 59 0.56 -10.35 -3.56
CA ASP A 59 0.97 -11.59 -2.90
C ASP A 59 1.20 -11.45 -1.40
N HIS A 60 0.87 -10.30 -0.83
CA HIS A 60 1.15 -9.97 0.57
C HIS A 60 0.05 -9.14 1.23
N ILE A 61 0.09 -9.15 2.54
CA ILE A 61 -0.78 -8.35 3.41
C ILE A 61 0.14 -7.52 4.31
N ALA A 62 0.00 -6.20 4.28
CA ALA A 62 0.67 -5.32 5.24
C ALA A 62 -0.33 -4.87 6.31
N VAL A 63 0.01 -5.10 7.56
CA VAL A 63 -0.81 -4.71 8.71
C VAL A 63 -0.08 -3.61 9.45
N THR A 64 -0.78 -2.53 9.74
CA THR A 64 -0.27 -1.40 10.52
C THR A 64 -0.92 -1.38 11.90
N ARG A 65 -0.10 -1.34 12.95
CA ARG A 65 -0.55 -1.22 14.34
C ARG A 65 -0.61 0.24 14.81
N GLY A 66 -1.45 0.49 15.80
CA GLY A 66 -1.50 1.79 16.49
C GLY A 66 -0.20 2.12 17.19
N GLN A 67 0.00 3.39 17.49
CA GLN A 67 1.25 3.89 18.09
C GLN A 67 1.46 3.35 19.51
N ASP A 68 0.39 3.29 20.30
CA ASP A 68 0.41 2.89 21.70
C ASP A 68 -0.06 1.45 21.92
N GLY A 69 -0.09 0.64 20.85
CA GLY A 69 -0.55 -0.74 20.89
C GLY A 69 0.51 -1.74 21.34
N PRO A 70 0.12 -3.01 21.56
CA PRO A 70 1.02 -4.09 21.91
C PRO A 70 2.10 -4.32 20.86
N ASP A 71 3.18 -4.95 21.25
CA ASP A 71 4.29 -5.26 20.35
C ASP A 71 3.94 -6.37 19.34
N TRP A 72 4.70 -6.42 18.25
CA TRP A 72 4.53 -7.45 17.23
C TRP A 72 4.65 -8.88 17.76
N SER A 73 5.37 -9.10 18.86
CA SER A 73 5.45 -10.40 19.53
C SER A 73 4.09 -10.91 20.03
N GLU A 74 3.18 -10.01 20.39
CA GLU A 74 1.83 -10.32 20.85
C GLU A 74 0.83 -10.33 19.68
N MET A 75 0.98 -9.42 18.73
CA MET A 75 0.05 -9.26 17.62
C MET A 75 0.22 -10.29 16.50
N LYS A 76 1.43 -10.84 16.29
CA LYS A 76 1.69 -11.76 15.18
C LYS A 76 0.81 -13.00 15.20
N ALA A 77 0.66 -13.65 16.35
CA ALA A 77 -0.07 -14.90 16.43
C ALA A 77 -1.56 -14.74 16.08
N PRO A 78 -2.31 -13.78 16.64
CA PRO A 78 -3.71 -13.55 16.24
C PRO A 78 -3.85 -13.13 14.78
N ILE A 79 -2.94 -12.30 14.23
CA ILE A 79 -2.97 -11.93 12.82
C ILE A 79 -2.75 -13.14 11.92
N LEU A 80 -1.76 -13.98 12.21
CA LEU A 80 -1.50 -15.22 11.47
C LEU A 80 -2.70 -16.16 11.50
N ALA A 81 -3.36 -16.28 12.67
CA ALA A 81 -4.57 -17.09 12.82
C ALA A 81 -5.71 -16.56 11.95
N ALA A 82 -5.98 -15.26 11.99
CA ALA A 82 -7.03 -14.62 11.19
C ALA A 82 -6.80 -14.81 9.67
N ILE A 83 -5.56 -14.61 9.21
CA ILE A 83 -5.19 -14.83 7.81
C ILE A 83 -5.38 -16.30 7.42
N MET A 84 -4.91 -17.23 8.27
CA MET A 84 -5.03 -18.68 8.02
C MET A 84 -6.50 -19.12 7.97
N ASP A 85 -7.31 -18.71 8.93
CA ASP A 85 -8.74 -19.02 9.00
C ASP A 85 -9.49 -18.48 7.78
N HIS A 86 -9.16 -17.26 7.34
CA HIS A 86 -9.75 -16.69 6.14
C HIS A 86 -9.48 -17.57 4.92
N PHE A 87 -8.22 -17.92 4.67
CA PHE A 87 -7.86 -18.73 3.49
C PHE A 87 -8.32 -20.18 3.58
N VAL A 88 -8.43 -20.76 4.76
CA VAL A 88 -8.98 -22.12 4.97
C VAL A 88 -10.49 -22.10 4.75
N SER A 89 -11.18 -21.05 5.14
CA SER A 89 -12.63 -20.92 4.91
C SER A 89 -13.03 -20.77 3.43
N GLY A 90 -12.08 -20.43 2.56
CA GLY A 90 -12.33 -20.22 1.13
C GLY A 90 -13.16 -18.98 0.81
N ARG A 91 -13.32 -18.07 1.77
CA ARG A 91 -14.01 -16.79 1.54
C ARG A 91 -13.20 -15.93 0.56
N PRO A 92 -13.86 -15.10 -0.27
CA PRO A 92 -13.15 -14.17 -1.14
C PRO A 92 -12.35 -13.17 -0.31
N VAL A 93 -11.17 -12.79 -0.80
CA VAL A 93 -10.34 -11.76 -0.16
C VAL A 93 -11.03 -10.40 -0.24
N VAL A 94 -11.71 -10.14 -1.37
CA VAL A 94 -12.44 -8.89 -1.65
C VAL A 94 -13.82 -9.26 -2.16
N ASN A 95 -14.84 -8.56 -1.68
CA ASN A 95 -16.22 -8.76 -2.13
C ASN A 95 -16.38 -8.34 -3.61
N ALA A 96 -17.18 -9.11 -4.35
CA ALA A 96 -17.51 -8.77 -5.73
C ALA A 96 -18.25 -7.41 -5.75
N GLY A 97 -17.71 -6.44 -6.50
CA GLY A 97 -18.27 -5.09 -6.58
C GLY A 97 -17.67 -4.06 -5.62
N ALA A 98 -16.74 -4.45 -4.77
CA ALA A 98 -15.94 -3.51 -4.01
C ALA A 98 -14.96 -2.79 -4.96
N SER A 99 -15.44 -1.73 -5.60
CA SER A 99 -14.62 -0.81 -6.37
C SER A 99 -13.82 0.06 -5.41
N GLY A 100 -12.59 -0.34 -5.13
CA GLY A 100 -11.60 0.63 -4.72
C GLY A 100 -11.35 1.51 -5.94
N GLU A 101 -11.94 2.69 -5.97
CA GLU A 101 -11.68 3.66 -7.02
C GLU A 101 -10.18 4.00 -6.98
N GLU A 102 -9.44 3.53 -7.99
CA GLU A 102 -8.27 4.31 -8.39
C GLU A 102 -8.84 5.64 -8.88
N PRO A 103 -8.35 6.77 -8.39
CA PRO A 103 -8.77 8.06 -8.92
C PRO A 103 -8.37 8.11 -10.39
N SER A 104 -9.29 7.72 -11.27
CA SER A 104 -9.21 8.07 -12.65
C SER A 104 -9.61 9.53 -12.72
N ASP A 105 -8.62 10.39 -12.72
CA ASP A 105 -8.81 11.76 -13.17
C ASP A 105 -9.33 11.66 -14.61
N GLY A 106 -10.57 12.09 -14.82
CA GLY A 106 -11.26 11.97 -16.10
C GLY A 106 -10.73 12.91 -17.20
N THR A 107 -9.50 13.41 -17.03
CA THR A 107 -8.71 14.14 -18.03
C THR A 107 -7.88 13.14 -18.83
N GLU A 108 -7.86 13.27 -20.15
CA GLU A 108 -6.94 12.52 -21.00
C GLU A 108 -5.50 12.75 -20.48
N ASP A 109 -4.83 11.66 -20.08
CA ASP A 109 -3.44 11.71 -19.62
C ASP A 109 -2.56 12.29 -20.74
N THR A 110 -1.83 13.34 -20.44
CA THR A 110 -0.80 13.86 -21.35
C THR A 110 0.32 12.84 -21.53
N GLU A 111 1.14 12.98 -22.57
CA GLU A 111 2.30 12.08 -22.78
C GLU A 111 3.18 12.00 -21.53
N ILE A 112 3.42 13.14 -20.87
CA ILE A 112 4.23 13.21 -19.64
C ILE A 112 3.57 12.42 -18.50
N VAL A 113 2.26 12.54 -18.32
CA VAL A 113 1.53 11.80 -17.29
C VAL A 113 1.57 10.29 -17.55
N GLN A 114 1.46 9.87 -18.82
CA GLN A 114 1.60 8.46 -19.21
C GLN A 114 3.01 7.94 -18.90
N GLU A 115 4.06 8.72 -19.19
CA GLU A 115 5.45 8.34 -18.86
C GLU A 115 5.66 8.24 -17.34
N ILE A 116 5.11 9.18 -16.55
CA ILE A 116 5.15 9.14 -15.09
C ILE A 116 4.50 7.86 -14.57
N LYS A 117 3.28 7.55 -15.01
CA LYS A 117 2.55 6.33 -14.62
C LYS A 117 3.32 5.07 -15.02
N ALA A 118 3.84 5.00 -16.24
CA ALA A 118 4.64 3.87 -16.70
C ALA A 118 5.93 3.66 -15.89
N LEU A 119 6.61 4.74 -15.50
CA LEU A 119 7.80 4.67 -14.66
C LEU A 119 7.46 4.24 -13.22
N LEU A 120 6.35 4.75 -12.66
CA LEU A 120 5.84 4.31 -11.36
C LEU A 120 5.59 2.81 -11.37
N ASP A 121 4.80 2.30 -12.34
CA ASP A 121 4.40 0.90 -12.40
C ASP A 121 5.57 -0.05 -12.67
N SER A 122 6.50 0.33 -13.54
CA SER A 122 7.58 -0.56 -13.95
C SER A 122 8.76 -0.62 -12.98
N ARG A 123 9.02 0.45 -12.20
CA ARG A 123 10.24 0.55 -11.39
C ARG A 123 10.00 0.88 -9.93
N ILE A 124 9.07 1.79 -9.63
CA ILE A 124 8.91 2.32 -8.27
C ILE A 124 7.99 1.43 -7.47
N ARG A 125 6.81 1.12 -7.97
CA ARG A 125 5.83 0.27 -7.27
C ARG A 125 6.37 -1.11 -6.90
N PRO A 126 7.10 -1.84 -7.79
CA PRO A 126 7.69 -3.12 -7.41
C PRO A 126 8.70 -3.03 -6.26
N ALA A 127 9.52 -1.97 -6.24
CA ALA A 127 10.48 -1.75 -5.16
C ALA A 127 9.78 -1.42 -3.82
N VAL A 128 8.76 -0.57 -3.88
CA VAL A 128 7.97 -0.17 -2.71
C VAL A 128 7.12 -1.32 -2.16
N ALA A 129 6.62 -2.21 -3.02
CA ALA A 129 5.89 -3.40 -2.61
C ALA A 129 6.76 -4.39 -1.82
N GLN A 130 8.07 -4.44 -2.09
CA GLN A 130 9.02 -5.21 -1.27
C GLN A 130 9.01 -4.73 0.18
N ASP A 131 8.86 -3.44 0.40
CA ASP A 131 8.77 -2.82 1.72
C ASP A 131 7.35 -2.83 2.32
N GLY A 132 6.39 -3.50 1.67
CA GLY A 132 5.02 -3.62 2.13
C GLY A 132 4.20 -2.34 1.97
N GLY A 133 4.57 -1.48 1.02
CA GLY A 133 3.84 -0.27 0.67
C GLY A 133 3.41 -0.25 -0.80
N ASP A 134 2.74 0.82 -1.19
CA ASP A 134 2.43 1.14 -2.59
C ASP A 134 2.46 2.65 -2.80
N ILE A 135 2.72 3.06 -4.05
CA ILE A 135 2.71 4.45 -4.47
C ILE A 135 1.83 4.58 -5.71
N LEU A 136 0.87 5.50 -5.65
CA LEU A 136 -0.03 5.80 -6.76
C LEU A 136 0.17 7.22 -7.25
N PHE A 137 -0.03 7.42 -8.54
CA PHE A 137 -0.14 8.74 -9.13
C PHE A 137 -1.38 9.44 -8.56
N ASP A 138 -1.24 10.70 -8.18
CA ASP A 138 -2.36 11.53 -7.75
C ASP A 138 -2.59 12.67 -8.75
N SER A 139 -1.59 13.52 -8.97
CA SER A 139 -1.67 14.61 -9.94
C SER A 139 -0.29 15.07 -10.41
N PHE A 140 -0.25 15.70 -11.57
CA PHE A 140 0.95 16.37 -12.08
C PHE A 140 0.59 17.76 -12.62
N ASP A 141 1.27 18.77 -12.13
CA ASP A 141 1.15 20.15 -12.63
C ASP A 141 2.29 20.45 -13.62
N GLU A 142 1.97 20.46 -14.90
CA GLU A 142 2.94 20.72 -15.98
C GLU A 142 3.54 22.11 -15.92
N ALA A 143 2.82 23.10 -15.37
CA ALA A 143 3.32 24.48 -15.29
C ALA A 143 4.45 24.65 -14.27
N THR A 144 4.40 23.88 -13.18
CA THR A 144 5.37 23.93 -12.08
C THR A 144 6.31 22.74 -12.03
N GLY A 145 5.96 21.65 -12.73
CA GLY A 145 6.65 20.37 -12.66
C GLY A 145 6.45 19.65 -11.32
N LEU A 146 5.36 19.95 -10.60
CA LEU A 146 5.02 19.36 -9.32
C LEU A 146 4.26 18.05 -9.53
N LEU A 147 4.88 16.94 -9.12
CA LEU A 147 4.26 15.62 -9.09
C LEU A 147 3.74 15.32 -7.68
N THR A 148 2.47 15.03 -7.57
CA THR A 148 1.84 14.58 -6.32
C THR A 148 1.59 13.08 -6.39
N LEU A 149 2.03 12.36 -5.36
CA LEU A 149 1.89 10.92 -5.23
C LEU A 149 1.16 10.56 -3.95
N ARG A 150 0.33 9.54 -4.01
CA ARG A 150 -0.37 8.97 -2.85
C ARG A 150 0.40 7.75 -2.35
N MET A 151 0.79 7.78 -1.08
CA MET A 151 1.48 6.66 -0.44
C MET A 151 0.52 5.80 0.37
N ARG A 152 0.69 4.47 0.28
CA ARG A 152 -0.15 3.46 0.94
C ARG A 152 0.68 2.47 1.76
N GLY A 153 0.03 1.78 2.67
CA GLY A 153 0.61 0.70 3.47
C GLY A 153 1.77 1.16 4.36
N ALA A 154 2.86 0.40 4.38
CA ALA A 154 4.04 0.70 5.21
C ALA A 154 4.69 2.07 4.90
N CYS A 155 4.50 2.60 3.69
CA CYS A 155 5.02 3.90 3.27
C CYS A 155 4.21 5.07 3.85
N ALA A 156 2.96 4.84 4.23
CA ALA A 156 2.11 5.87 4.85
C ALA A 156 2.48 6.07 6.33
N GLY A 157 2.66 7.31 6.75
CA GLY A 157 2.76 7.67 8.17
C GLY A 157 4.08 7.35 8.88
N CYS A 158 5.17 7.03 8.17
CA CYS A 158 6.49 6.89 8.77
C CYS A 158 7.40 8.08 8.41
N PRO A 159 7.70 9.01 9.33
CA PRO A 159 8.44 10.23 9.01
C PRO A 159 9.84 10.00 8.42
N SER A 160 10.54 8.97 8.90
CA SER A 160 11.93 8.69 8.49
C SER A 160 12.01 7.97 7.13
N SER A 161 11.14 6.99 6.89
CA SER A 161 11.09 6.28 5.61
C SER A 161 10.48 7.13 4.51
N THR A 162 9.49 7.95 4.85
CA THR A 162 8.82 8.86 3.93
C THR A 162 9.78 9.87 3.30
N ALA A 163 10.66 10.49 4.10
CA ALA A 163 11.62 11.46 3.57
C ALA A 163 12.65 10.81 2.63
N THR A 164 13.17 9.64 2.99
CA THR A 164 14.15 8.90 2.18
C THR A 164 13.52 8.36 0.91
N LEU A 165 12.33 7.78 1.00
CA LEU A 165 11.60 7.27 -0.14
C LEU A 165 11.22 8.39 -1.11
N LYS A 166 10.69 9.51 -0.59
CA LYS A 166 10.37 10.71 -1.37
C LYS A 166 11.59 11.22 -2.13
N ALA A 167 12.74 11.36 -1.47
CA ALA A 167 13.97 11.82 -2.11
C ALA A 167 14.44 10.85 -3.21
N GLY A 168 14.36 9.54 -2.98
CA GLY A 168 14.71 8.52 -3.98
C GLY A 168 13.76 8.54 -5.18
N VAL A 169 12.46 8.64 -4.95
CA VAL A 169 11.45 8.75 -6.01
C VAL A 169 11.64 10.05 -6.80
N GLU A 170 11.83 11.19 -6.13
CA GLU A 170 12.09 12.47 -6.78
C GLU A 170 13.35 12.42 -7.66
N GLN A 171 14.44 11.86 -7.14
CA GLN A 171 15.67 11.73 -7.90
C GLN A 171 15.47 10.84 -9.14
N MET A 172 14.75 9.73 -9.02
CA MET A 172 14.46 8.83 -10.12
C MET A 172 13.55 9.51 -11.16
N MET A 173 12.47 10.17 -10.72
CA MET A 173 11.57 10.89 -11.61
C MET A 173 12.31 11.97 -12.41
N ARG A 174 13.07 12.83 -11.74
CA ARG A 174 13.86 13.89 -12.39
C ARG A 174 14.93 13.37 -13.35
N HIS A 175 15.43 12.16 -13.13
CA HIS A 175 16.41 11.56 -14.01
C HIS A 175 15.80 11.08 -15.33
N TYR A 176 14.60 10.48 -15.27
CA TYR A 176 13.94 9.93 -16.45
C TYR A 176 12.98 10.92 -17.10
N ILE A 177 12.37 11.79 -16.32
CA ILE A 177 11.37 12.79 -16.75
C ILE A 177 11.81 14.16 -16.22
N PRO A 178 12.62 14.92 -17.00
CA PRO A 178 13.17 16.22 -16.55
C PRO A 178 12.11 17.27 -16.23
N ASP A 179 10.89 17.10 -16.76
CA ASP A 179 9.75 17.99 -16.49
C ASP A 179 9.28 17.89 -15.04
N VAL A 180 9.55 16.79 -14.33
CA VAL A 180 9.31 16.68 -12.90
C VAL A 180 10.39 17.42 -12.13
N THR A 181 10.03 18.53 -11.50
CA THR A 181 10.94 19.35 -10.71
C THR A 181 10.90 19.02 -9.23
N LYS A 182 9.75 18.58 -8.71
CA LYS A 182 9.50 18.29 -7.32
C LYS A 182 8.47 17.16 -7.16
N VAL A 183 8.63 16.35 -6.13
CA VAL A 183 7.64 15.35 -5.73
C VAL A 183 7.06 15.71 -4.37
N GLU A 184 5.74 15.70 -4.26
CA GLU A 184 5.01 15.81 -2.99
C GLU A 184 4.17 14.57 -2.75
N GLN A 185 3.80 14.33 -1.50
CA GLN A 185 2.96 13.20 -1.13
C GLN A 185 1.65 13.69 -0.53
N THR A 186 0.58 12.98 -0.84
CA THR A 186 -0.70 13.02 -0.12
C THR A 186 -0.91 11.73 0.68
N LEU A 187 -1.74 11.81 1.69
CA LEU A 187 -2.13 10.68 2.57
C LEU A 187 -3.49 10.14 2.15
#